data_f4946d6bded176260fd7a58eadd7fec6
#
_entry.id   f4946d6bded176260fd7a58eadd7fec6
#
_cell.length_a   1.000
_cell.length_b   1.000
_cell.length_c   1.000
_cell.angle_alpha   90.00
_cell.angle_beta   90.00
_cell.angle_gamma   90.00
#
_symmetry.space_group_name_H-M   'P 1'
#
loop_
_entity.id
_entity.type
_entity.pdbx_description
1 polymer ?
#
loop_
_entity_poly.entity_id
_entity_poly.type
_entity_poly.pdbx_seq_one_letter_code
_entity_poly.pdbx_strand_id
1 'polypeptide(L)'
;MNELGQTIIENYNTFAPKNMFSEWLKNLLQPLATLSLGFFVYKYTDNRHKKRLLNELDSKSEWRKTLFIIGGNSTVTLDDVYQFRTALRFNFKNNGNYIDKEKSKKEGFSYFFDNMNIIIIKYCINLIEKKQAVSNSIDLDIKDQNSIRLFCRYMLADHWEKNQNKNLKFDDPNKEEELCIFTLKEFLKLHNII
;
A
#
# COMPACT_ATOMS: atom_id res chain seq x y z
N MET A 1 -4.07 23.88 -78.98
CA MET A 1 -3.41 22.73 -78.33
C MET A 1 -4.32 21.54 -78.62
N ASN A 2 -3.83 20.52 -79.31
CA ASN A 2 -4.65 19.52 -79.96
C ASN A 2 -5.29 18.58 -78.95
N GLU A 3 -6.54 18.15 -79.24
CA GLU A 3 -7.30 17.14 -78.45
C GLU A 3 -6.43 15.90 -78.09
N LEU A 4 -5.54 15.53 -78.96
CA LEU A 4 -4.57 14.42 -78.72
C LEU A 4 -3.68 14.64 -77.51
N GLY A 5 -3.25 15.89 -77.26
CA GLY A 5 -2.42 16.27 -76.14
C GLY A 5 -3.15 16.18 -74.79
N GLN A 6 -4.45 16.54 -74.78
CA GLN A 6 -5.29 16.44 -73.56
C GLN A 6 -5.57 14.96 -73.24
N THR A 7 -5.89 14.15 -74.23
CA THR A 7 -6.11 12.72 -74.03
C THR A 7 -4.88 11.96 -73.52
N ILE A 8 -3.66 12.36 -73.97
CA ILE A 8 -2.43 11.79 -73.48
C ILE A 8 -2.18 12.17 -72.01
N ILE A 9 -2.46 13.42 -71.63
CA ILE A 9 -2.26 13.94 -70.27
C ILE A 9 -3.27 13.27 -69.30
N GLU A 10 -4.53 13.12 -69.75
CA GLU A 10 -5.56 12.42 -68.95
C GLU A 10 -5.21 10.95 -68.75
N ASN A 11 -4.77 10.26 -69.82
CA ASN A 11 -4.32 8.86 -69.69
C ASN A 11 -3.07 8.73 -68.84
N TYR A 12 -2.08 9.66 -68.94
CA TYR A 12 -0.92 9.62 -68.07
C TYR A 12 -1.24 9.78 -66.59
N ASN A 13 -2.19 10.68 -66.27
CA ASN A 13 -2.66 10.85 -64.88
C ASN A 13 -3.44 9.66 -64.35
N THR A 14 -4.05 8.90 -65.23
CA THR A 14 -4.80 7.66 -64.89
C THR A 14 -3.84 6.47 -64.66
N PHE A 15 -2.69 6.45 -65.40
CA PHE A 15 -1.66 5.43 -65.27
C PHE A 15 -0.45 5.80 -64.41
N ALA A 16 -0.38 7.11 -63.98
CA ALA A 16 0.63 7.47 -63.02
C ALA A 16 0.51 6.57 -61.76
N PRO A 17 1.56 5.93 -61.34
CA PRO A 17 1.47 5.07 -60.13
C PRO A 17 1.13 5.98 -58.95
N LYS A 18 -0.15 5.98 -58.58
CA LYS A 18 -0.52 6.51 -57.27
C LYS A 18 0.48 5.85 -56.32
N ASN A 19 1.14 6.67 -55.52
CA ASN A 19 2.14 6.17 -54.54
C ASN A 19 1.45 5.16 -53.63
N MET A 20 1.31 3.93 -54.13
CA MET A 20 0.66 2.80 -53.46
C MET A 20 1.29 2.55 -52.08
N PHE A 21 2.59 2.86 -51.98
CA PHE A 21 3.31 2.83 -50.72
C PHE A 21 2.84 3.89 -49.70
N SER A 22 2.52 5.09 -50.17
CA SER A 22 2.02 6.16 -49.26
C SER A 22 0.60 5.92 -48.78
N GLU A 23 -0.26 5.35 -49.62
CA GLU A 23 -1.64 4.98 -49.23
C GLU A 23 -1.63 3.75 -48.30
N TRP A 24 -0.81 2.75 -48.59
CA TRP A 24 -0.62 1.60 -47.72
C TRP A 24 -0.06 2.03 -46.35
N LEU A 25 0.92 2.94 -46.31
CA LEU A 25 1.50 3.48 -45.08
C LEU A 25 0.46 4.24 -44.25
N LYS A 26 -0.40 5.06 -44.88
CA LYS A 26 -1.50 5.78 -44.21
C LYS A 26 -2.53 4.80 -43.62
N ASN A 27 -2.89 3.77 -44.38
CA ASN A 27 -3.86 2.77 -43.95
C ASN A 27 -3.32 1.88 -42.80
N LEU A 28 -2.00 1.76 -42.65
CA LEU A 28 -1.38 1.01 -41.56
C LEU A 28 -1.10 1.89 -40.33
N LEU A 29 -0.71 3.14 -40.54
CA LEU A 29 -0.40 4.07 -39.45
C LEU A 29 -1.62 4.43 -38.61
N GLN A 30 -2.80 4.56 -39.23
CA GLN A 30 -4.02 4.93 -38.52
C GLN A 30 -4.49 3.86 -37.51
N PRO A 31 -4.59 2.56 -37.85
CA PRO A 31 -4.90 1.53 -36.87
C PRO A 31 -3.80 1.34 -35.81
N LEU A 32 -2.53 1.47 -36.18
CA LEU A 32 -1.40 1.40 -35.23
C LEU A 32 -1.44 2.55 -34.22
N ALA A 33 -1.73 3.78 -34.66
CA ALA A 33 -1.91 4.92 -33.77
C ALA A 33 -3.09 4.74 -32.83
N THR A 34 -4.21 4.18 -33.33
CA THR A 34 -5.40 3.90 -32.52
C THR A 34 -5.12 2.81 -31.47
N LEU A 35 -4.44 1.75 -31.85
CA LEU A 35 -4.04 0.68 -30.93
C LEU A 35 -3.07 1.17 -29.85
N SER A 36 -2.08 1.99 -30.23
CA SER A 36 -1.14 2.57 -29.27
C SER A 36 -1.83 3.51 -28.29
N LEU A 37 -2.71 4.39 -28.74
CA LEU A 37 -3.53 5.26 -27.89
C LEU A 37 -4.42 4.43 -26.96
N GLY A 38 -5.10 3.40 -27.50
CA GLY A 38 -5.91 2.46 -26.71
C GLY A 38 -5.10 1.78 -25.60
N PHE A 39 -3.90 1.33 -25.90
CA PHE A 39 -2.99 0.72 -24.91
C PHE A 39 -2.56 1.72 -23.82
N PHE A 40 -2.21 2.95 -24.20
CA PHE A 40 -1.85 4.01 -23.23
C PHE A 40 -3.04 4.40 -22.34
N VAL A 41 -4.22 4.58 -22.93
CA VAL A 41 -5.45 4.87 -22.18
C VAL A 41 -5.81 3.73 -21.25
N TYR A 42 -5.74 2.49 -21.71
CA TYR A 42 -5.98 1.30 -20.89
C TYR A 42 -5.01 1.25 -19.68
N LYS A 43 -3.70 1.38 -19.93
CA LYS A 43 -2.68 1.34 -18.87
C LYS A 43 -2.82 2.49 -17.87
N TYR A 44 -3.18 3.69 -18.35
CA TYR A 44 -3.43 4.84 -17.49
C TYR A 44 -4.70 4.67 -16.65
N THR A 45 -5.77 4.15 -17.24
CA THR A 45 -7.06 3.91 -16.59
C THR A 45 -6.96 2.77 -15.57
N ASP A 46 -6.30 1.66 -15.91
CA ASP A 46 -6.08 0.52 -15.00
C ASP A 46 -5.32 0.95 -13.73
N ASN A 47 -4.27 1.75 -13.87
CA ASN A 47 -3.53 2.30 -12.75
C ASN A 47 -4.37 3.24 -11.87
N ARG A 48 -5.31 4.01 -12.44
CA ARG A 48 -6.23 4.85 -11.68
C ARG A 48 -7.32 4.05 -10.98
N HIS A 49 -7.87 3.04 -11.65
CA HIS A 49 -8.87 2.15 -11.04
C HIS A 49 -8.30 1.36 -9.88
N LYS A 50 -7.11 0.79 -10.01
CA LYS A 50 -6.41 0.10 -8.90
C LYS A 50 -6.22 1.02 -7.69
N LYS A 51 -5.78 2.26 -7.90
CA LYS A 51 -5.65 3.24 -6.81
C LYS A 51 -6.99 3.57 -6.14
N ARG A 52 -8.05 3.78 -6.92
CA ARG A 52 -9.39 4.05 -6.37
C ARG A 52 -9.93 2.87 -5.59
N LEU A 53 -9.84 1.65 -6.15
CA LEU A 53 -10.26 0.43 -5.48
C LEU A 53 -9.51 0.20 -4.16
N LEU A 54 -8.18 0.38 -4.16
CA LEU A 54 -7.37 0.27 -2.95
C LEU A 54 -7.78 1.32 -1.91
N ASN A 55 -7.96 2.58 -2.31
CA ASN A 55 -8.38 3.64 -1.41
C ASN A 55 -9.81 3.44 -0.88
N GLU A 56 -10.73 2.92 -1.70
CA GLU A 56 -12.10 2.62 -1.29
C GLU A 56 -12.18 1.39 -0.38
N LEU A 57 -11.43 0.34 -0.67
CA LEU A 57 -11.31 -0.83 0.19
C LEU A 57 -10.66 -0.45 1.52
N ASP A 58 -9.67 0.43 1.47
CA ASP A 58 -8.93 0.88 2.63
C ASP A 58 -9.75 1.83 3.52
N SER A 59 -10.49 2.76 2.94
CA SER A 59 -11.41 3.64 3.67
C SER A 59 -12.58 2.88 4.33
N LYS A 60 -12.94 1.72 3.79
CA LYS A 60 -13.97 0.81 4.31
C LYS A 60 -13.41 -0.28 5.21
N SER A 61 -12.08 -0.33 5.42
CA SER A 61 -11.50 -1.42 6.21
C SER A 61 -11.83 -1.26 7.70
N GLU A 62 -12.55 -2.22 8.23
CA GLU A 62 -12.97 -2.28 9.64
C GLU A 62 -11.78 -2.20 10.61
N TRP A 63 -10.61 -2.73 10.24
CA TRP A 63 -9.45 -2.72 11.11
C TRP A 63 -8.90 -1.30 11.34
N ARG A 64 -8.87 -0.43 10.34
CA ARG A 64 -8.45 0.97 10.51
C ARG A 64 -9.41 1.72 11.43
N LYS A 65 -10.70 1.53 11.22
CA LYS A 65 -11.75 2.11 12.07
C LYS A 65 -11.57 1.66 13.53
N THR A 66 -11.32 0.36 13.74
CA THR A 66 -11.05 -0.19 15.06
C THR A 66 -9.81 0.45 15.70
N LEU A 67 -8.69 0.54 14.98
CA LEU A 67 -7.48 1.20 15.47
C LEU A 67 -7.70 2.68 15.80
N PHE A 68 -8.48 3.36 14.99
CA PHE A 68 -8.80 4.79 15.19
C PHE A 68 -9.64 4.99 16.45
N ILE A 69 -10.65 4.14 16.67
CA ILE A 69 -11.50 4.17 17.87
C ILE A 69 -10.66 3.88 19.11
N ILE A 70 -9.91 2.79 19.13
CA ILE A 70 -9.08 2.41 20.28
C ILE A 70 -8.03 3.48 20.59
N GLY A 71 -7.34 3.96 19.55
CA GLY A 71 -6.32 5.01 19.69
C GLY A 71 -6.85 6.35 20.18
N GLY A 72 -8.13 6.64 19.94
CA GLY A 72 -8.82 7.87 20.36
C GLY A 72 -9.59 7.77 21.68
N ASN A 73 -9.77 6.55 22.24
CA ASN A 73 -10.50 6.37 23.50
C ASN A 73 -9.75 7.02 24.68
N SER A 74 -10.47 7.72 25.53
CA SER A 74 -9.93 8.29 26.77
C SER A 74 -9.51 7.21 27.77
N THR A 75 -10.22 6.08 27.77
CA THR A 75 -9.91 4.87 28.57
C THR A 75 -9.83 3.69 27.64
N VAL A 76 -8.70 2.95 27.67
CA VAL A 76 -8.51 1.70 26.94
C VAL A 76 -8.70 0.54 27.90
N THR A 77 -9.59 -0.37 27.55
CA THR A 77 -9.95 -1.54 28.35
C THR A 77 -9.29 -2.82 27.83
N LEU A 78 -9.41 -3.91 28.56
CA LEU A 78 -8.96 -5.22 28.11
C LEU A 78 -9.70 -5.68 26.83
N ASP A 79 -10.97 -5.31 26.68
CA ASP A 79 -11.75 -5.61 25.48
C ASP A 79 -11.19 -4.89 24.24
N ASP A 80 -10.74 -3.65 24.42
CA ASP A 80 -10.04 -2.90 23.37
C ASP A 80 -8.73 -3.61 22.96
N VAL A 81 -8.01 -4.23 23.92
CA VAL A 81 -6.79 -5.00 23.60
C VAL A 81 -7.14 -6.26 22.80
N TYR A 82 -8.21 -6.95 23.10
CA TYR A 82 -8.69 -8.07 22.29
C TYR A 82 -9.06 -7.61 20.87
N GLN A 83 -9.80 -6.52 20.74
CA GLN A 83 -10.16 -5.95 19.45
C GLN A 83 -8.90 -5.52 18.67
N PHE A 84 -7.95 -4.84 19.33
CA PHE A 84 -6.68 -4.48 18.73
C PHE A 84 -5.91 -5.71 18.27
N ARG A 85 -5.83 -6.76 19.10
CA ARG A 85 -5.14 -8.01 18.73
C ARG A 85 -5.78 -8.69 17.51
N THR A 86 -7.11 -8.65 17.35
CA THR A 86 -7.80 -9.20 16.16
C THR A 86 -7.56 -8.37 14.91
N ALA A 87 -7.28 -7.07 15.05
CA ALA A 87 -6.90 -6.21 13.94
C ALA A 87 -5.47 -6.46 13.43
N LEU A 88 -4.66 -7.19 14.19
CA LEU A 88 -3.30 -7.58 13.81
C LEU A 88 -3.30 -8.93 13.09
N ARG A 89 -2.15 -9.32 12.53
CA ARG A 89 -2.00 -10.64 11.92
C ARG A 89 -2.31 -11.75 12.90
N PHE A 90 -2.96 -12.80 12.41
CA PHE A 90 -3.28 -13.97 13.21
C PHE A 90 -2.00 -14.66 13.71
N ASN A 91 -1.06 -14.96 12.82
CA ASN A 91 0.20 -15.62 13.14
C ASN A 91 1.39 -14.66 13.07
N PHE A 92 2.40 -14.95 13.89
CA PHE A 92 3.69 -14.27 13.77
C PHE A 92 4.37 -14.60 12.44
N LYS A 93 4.99 -13.61 11.83
CA LYS A 93 6.03 -13.92 10.85
C LYS A 93 7.26 -14.52 11.55
N ASN A 94 8.02 -15.34 10.82
CA ASN A 94 9.23 -15.96 11.32
C ASN A 94 9.04 -16.68 12.69
N ASN A 95 7.86 -17.29 12.91
CA ASN A 95 7.52 -17.96 14.16
C ASN A 95 7.72 -17.09 15.42
N GLY A 96 7.58 -15.78 15.28
CA GLY A 96 7.76 -14.81 16.36
C GLY A 96 9.22 -14.51 16.72
N ASN A 97 10.18 -15.01 15.96
CA ASN A 97 11.59 -14.67 16.11
C ASN A 97 11.89 -13.36 15.37
N TYR A 98 12.87 -12.61 15.90
CA TYR A 98 13.35 -11.40 15.25
C TYR A 98 13.87 -11.72 13.83
N ILE A 99 13.56 -10.85 12.89
CA ILE A 99 13.93 -10.97 11.48
C ILE A 99 15.14 -10.06 11.27
N ASP A 100 16.28 -10.62 10.83
CA ASP A 100 17.44 -9.83 10.44
C ASP A 100 17.28 -9.19 9.05
N LYS A 101 18.15 -8.22 8.73
CA LYS A 101 18.07 -7.49 7.45
C LYS A 101 18.29 -8.40 6.24
N GLU A 102 19.14 -9.42 6.34
CA GLU A 102 19.43 -10.33 5.23
C GLU A 102 18.27 -11.27 4.96
N LYS A 103 17.67 -11.84 6.01
CA LYS A 103 16.48 -12.67 5.93
C LYS A 103 15.31 -11.89 5.37
N SER A 104 15.14 -10.63 5.80
CA SER A 104 14.13 -9.73 5.28
C SER A 104 14.22 -9.59 3.76
N LYS A 105 15.42 -9.39 3.22
CA LYS A 105 15.64 -9.27 1.77
C LYS A 105 15.34 -10.56 1.01
N LYS A 106 15.73 -11.72 1.55
CA LYS A 106 15.56 -13.03 0.89
C LYS A 106 14.10 -13.49 0.86
N GLU A 107 13.36 -13.27 1.94
CA GLU A 107 12.00 -13.79 2.12
C GLU A 107 10.91 -12.72 1.86
N GLY A 108 11.30 -11.51 1.44
CA GLY A 108 10.37 -10.43 1.13
C GLY A 108 9.62 -9.87 2.34
N PHE A 109 10.23 -9.95 3.53
CA PHE A 109 9.70 -9.32 4.74
C PHE A 109 9.97 -7.81 4.76
N SER A 110 9.08 -7.03 5.36
CA SER A 110 9.36 -5.65 5.73
C SER A 110 10.09 -5.64 7.06
N TYR A 111 11.41 -5.36 7.02
CA TYR A 111 12.28 -5.49 8.20
C TYR A 111 11.74 -4.75 9.43
N PHE A 112 11.43 -3.47 9.29
CA PHE A 112 10.95 -2.67 10.42
C PHE A 112 9.52 -3.03 10.83
N PHE A 113 8.60 -3.06 9.88
CA PHE A 113 7.19 -3.31 10.14
C PHE A 113 6.94 -4.72 10.71
N ASP A 114 7.57 -5.75 10.14
CA ASP A 114 7.33 -7.12 10.59
C ASP A 114 7.94 -7.38 11.99
N ASN A 115 9.10 -6.81 12.28
CA ASN A 115 9.68 -6.85 13.61
C ASN A 115 8.85 -6.09 14.65
N MET A 116 8.35 -4.91 14.29
CA MET A 116 7.46 -4.14 15.15
C MET A 116 6.14 -4.88 15.42
N ASN A 117 5.55 -5.53 14.41
CA ASN A 117 4.37 -6.37 14.59
C ASN A 117 4.62 -7.54 15.56
N ILE A 118 5.80 -8.16 15.51
CA ILE A 118 6.17 -9.22 16.46
C ILE A 118 6.16 -8.67 17.89
N ILE A 119 6.74 -7.50 18.11
CA ILE A 119 6.77 -6.84 19.42
C ILE A 119 5.33 -6.52 19.89
N ILE A 120 4.54 -5.90 19.05
CA ILE A 120 3.16 -5.51 19.37
C ILE A 120 2.30 -6.73 19.72
N ILE A 121 2.35 -7.78 18.90
CA ILE A 121 1.57 -9.00 19.13
C ILE A 121 1.99 -9.67 20.45
N LYS A 122 3.30 -9.80 20.71
CA LYS A 122 3.80 -10.36 21.97
C LYS A 122 3.34 -9.55 23.17
N TYR A 123 3.41 -8.22 23.07
CA TYR A 123 2.92 -7.33 24.11
C TYR A 123 1.44 -7.55 24.41
N CYS A 124 0.60 -7.59 23.39
CA CYS A 124 -0.84 -7.84 23.56
C CYS A 124 -1.10 -9.20 24.24
N ILE A 125 -0.40 -10.26 23.79
CA ILE A 125 -0.57 -11.60 24.38
C ILE A 125 -0.18 -11.57 25.86
N ASN A 126 1.02 -11.05 26.18
CA ASN A 126 1.49 -10.98 27.56
C ASN A 126 0.56 -10.14 28.45
N LEU A 127 0.02 -9.04 27.91
CA LEU A 127 -0.93 -8.18 28.64
C LEU A 127 -2.25 -8.92 28.94
N ILE A 128 -2.78 -9.63 27.97
CA ILE A 128 -4.00 -10.46 28.12
C ILE A 128 -3.75 -11.54 29.15
N GLU A 129 -2.68 -12.32 29.03
CA GLU A 129 -2.35 -13.41 29.94
C GLU A 129 -2.15 -12.91 31.39
N LYS A 130 -1.41 -11.79 31.55
CA LYS A 130 -1.20 -11.16 32.86
C LYS A 130 -2.51 -10.74 33.51
N LYS A 131 -3.42 -10.15 32.74
CA LYS A 131 -4.72 -9.67 33.28
C LYS A 131 -5.67 -10.81 33.57
N GLN A 132 -5.68 -11.88 32.79
CA GLN A 132 -6.45 -13.09 33.07
C GLN A 132 -6.00 -13.80 34.33
N ALA A 133 -4.68 -13.81 34.60
CA ALA A 133 -4.12 -14.46 35.79
C ALA A 133 -4.43 -13.73 37.11
N VAL A 134 -4.62 -12.40 37.06
CA VAL A 134 -4.79 -11.55 38.28
C VAL A 134 -6.26 -11.36 38.65
N SER A 135 -7.19 -12.15 38.12
CA SER A 135 -8.60 -12.10 38.49
C SER A 135 -9.36 -10.81 38.05
N ASN A 136 -10.01 -10.89 36.91
CA ASN A 136 -11.15 -10.05 36.45
C ASN A 136 -11.03 -8.52 36.46
N SER A 137 -9.83 -7.95 36.62
CA SER A 137 -9.68 -6.50 36.42
C SER A 137 -9.67 -6.19 34.94
N ILE A 138 -10.78 -5.64 34.44
CA ILE A 138 -10.93 -5.16 33.05
C ILE A 138 -10.06 -3.93 32.82
N ASP A 139 -9.69 -3.22 33.90
CA ASP A 139 -8.96 -1.97 33.82
C ASP A 139 -7.45 -2.20 33.58
N LEU A 140 -6.92 -1.47 32.61
CA LEU A 140 -5.49 -1.42 32.30
C LEU A 140 -4.80 -0.30 33.06
N ASP A 141 -3.53 -0.52 33.42
CA ASP A 141 -2.67 0.56 33.89
C ASP A 141 -2.58 1.67 32.84
N ILE A 142 -2.35 2.90 33.30
CA ILE A 142 -2.18 4.03 32.38
C ILE A 142 -1.02 3.83 31.38
N LYS A 143 0.03 3.12 31.78
CA LYS A 143 1.17 2.77 30.92
C LYS A 143 0.73 1.81 29.82
N ASP A 144 -0.03 0.78 30.18
CA ASP A 144 -0.55 -0.20 29.24
C ASP A 144 -1.53 0.44 28.26
N GLN A 145 -2.45 1.28 28.75
CA GLN A 145 -3.36 2.06 27.91
C GLN A 145 -2.60 2.93 26.90
N ASN A 146 -1.59 3.66 27.35
CA ASN A 146 -0.79 4.53 26.49
C ASN A 146 0.04 3.71 25.48
N SER A 147 0.50 2.51 25.85
CA SER A 147 1.20 1.61 24.95
C SER A 147 0.28 1.14 23.81
N ILE A 148 -0.95 0.75 24.12
CA ILE A 148 -1.92 0.35 23.09
C ILE A 148 -2.25 1.53 22.16
N ARG A 149 -2.48 2.73 22.71
CA ARG A 149 -2.70 3.94 21.88
C ARG A 149 -1.50 4.24 20.98
N LEU A 150 -0.29 4.11 21.51
CA LEU A 150 0.94 4.30 20.75
C LEU A 150 1.05 3.32 19.59
N PHE A 151 0.74 2.05 19.83
CA PHE A 151 0.76 1.01 18.79
C PHE A 151 -0.34 1.19 17.75
N CYS A 152 -1.54 1.60 18.14
CA CYS A 152 -2.60 1.97 17.19
C CYS A 152 -2.12 3.10 16.27
N ARG A 153 -1.51 4.15 16.81
CA ARG A 153 -0.96 5.28 16.05
C ARG A 153 0.15 4.86 15.10
N TYR A 154 1.07 3.99 15.56
CA TYR A 154 2.11 3.42 14.70
C TYR A 154 1.53 2.68 13.51
N MET A 155 0.58 1.78 13.74
CA MET A 155 -0.06 0.99 12.68
C MET A 155 -0.78 1.87 11.67
N LEU A 156 -1.48 2.91 12.14
CA LEU A 156 -2.18 3.85 11.27
C LEU A 156 -1.20 4.71 10.46
N ALA A 157 -0.10 5.17 11.07
CA ALA A 157 0.91 5.97 10.40
C ALA A 157 1.66 5.17 9.32
N ASP A 158 2.12 3.95 9.65
CA ASP A 158 2.76 3.04 8.68
C ASP A 158 1.86 2.78 7.48
N HIS A 159 0.58 2.50 7.75
CA HIS A 159 -0.39 2.25 6.70
C HIS A 159 -0.66 3.50 5.84
N TRP A 160 -0.76 4.67 6.47
CA TRP A 160 -0.94 5.94 5.77
C TRP A 160 0.20 6.22 4.79
N GLU A 161 1.43 6.15 5.26
CA GLU A 161 2.62 6.41 4.43
C GLU A 161 2.72 5.41 3.26
N LYS A 162 2.48 4.11 3.50
CA LYS A 162 2.51 3.10 2.45
C LYS A 162 1.44 3.30 1.39
N ASN A 163 0.27 3.80 1.76
CA ASN A 163 -0.82 4.02 0.80
C ASN A 163 -0.65 5.28 -0.06
N GLN A 164 0.20 6.22 0.33
CA GLN A 164 0.54 7.35 -0.52
C GLN A 164 1.32 6.91 -1.77
N ASN A 165 2.01 5.77 -1.69
CA ASN A 165 2.85 5.26 -2.75
C ASN A 165 2.16 4.14 -3.56
N LYS A 166 2.29 4.17 -4.89
CA LYS A 166 1.78 3.13 -5.80
C LYS A 166 2.31 1.72 -5.49
N ASN A 167 3.50 1.64 -4.93
CA ASN A 167 4.17 0.38 -4.62
C ASN A 167 3.87 -0.13 -3.19
N LEU A 168 2.97 0.54 -2.46
CA LEU A 168 2.66 0.23 -1.06
C LEU A 168 3.92 0.16 -0.17
N LYS A 169 4.85 1.06 -0.40
CA LYS A 169 6.10 1.21 0.36
C LYS A 169 6.26 2.67 0.77
N PHE A 170 7.07 2.94 1.77
CA PHE A 170 7.48 4.31 2.08
C PHE A 170 8.20 4.92 0.87
N ASP A 171 7.95 6.20 0.60
CA ASP A 171 8.67 6.95 -0.43
C ASP A 171 10.16 7.07 -0.07
N ASP A 172 10.43 7.28 1.22
CA ASP A 172 11.76 7.28 1.81
C ASP A 172 11.89 6.11 2.79
N PRO A 173 12.77 5.12 2.54
CA PRO A 173 13.01 4.01 3.46
C PRO A 173 13.45 4.43 4.86
N ASN A 174 14.10 5.60 5.00
CA ASN A 174 14.53 6.11 6.31
C ASN A 174 13.34 6.50 7.19
N LYS A 175 12.25 6.96 6.61
CA LYS A 175 11.02 7.29 7.37
C LYS A 175 10.39 6.06 8.04
N GLU A 176 10.44 4.88 7.40
CA GLU A 176 9.95 3.64 8.03
C GLU A 176 10.81 3.30 9.27
N GLU A 177 12.14 3.44 9.15
CA GLU A 177 13.07 3.26 10.26
C GLU A 177 12.83 4.27 11.38
N GLU A 178 12.72 5.55 11.04
CA GLU A 178 12.47 6.63 12.00
C GLU A 178 11.16 6.42 12.77
N LEU A 179 10.07 6.06 12.08
CA LEU A 179 8.78 5.78 12.69
C LEU A 179 8.86 4.60 13.67
N CYS A 180 9.56 3.53 13.27
CA CYS A 180 9.78 2.35 14.11
C CYS A 180 10.60 2.69 15.35
N ILE A 181 11.76 3.36 15.18
CA ILE A 181 12.65 3.74 16.27
C ILE A 181 11.95 4.72 17.23
N PHE A 182 11.25 5.72 16.71
CA PHE A 182 10.48 6.65 17.53
C PHE A 182 9.46 5.92 18.40
N THR A 183 8.69 5.02 17.80
CA THR A 183 7.67 4.25 18.52
C THR A 183 8.28 3.36 19.61
N LEU A 184 9.39 2.69 19.32
CA LEU A 184 10.10 1.87 20.31
C LEU A 184 10.64 2.71 21.47
N LYS A 185 11.24 3.87 21.19
CA LYS A 185 11.74 4.77 22.23
C LYS A 185 10.61 5.25 23.16
N GLU A 186 9.48 5.67 22.58
CA GLU A 186 8.33 6.10 23.38
C GLU A 186 7.75 4.95 24.20
N PHE A 187 7.66 3.75 23.64
CA PHE A 187 7.24 2.57 24.39
C PHE A 187 8.17 2.24 25.57
N LEU A 188 9.49 2.27 25.37
CA LEU A 188 10.47 2.02 26.41
C LEU A 188 10.42 3.10 27.53
N LYS A 189 10.21 4.38 27.17
CA LYS A 189 10.00 5.46 28.16
C LYS A 189 8.75 5.23 28.99
N LEU A 190 7.62 4.83 28.39
CA LEU A 190 6.38 4.53 29.12
C LEU A 190 6.59 3.48 30.21
N HIS A 191 7.49 2.53 29.97
CA HIS A 191 7.81 1.45 30.91
C HIS A 191 9.03 1.71 31.78
N ASN A 192 9.62 2.92 31.74
CA ASN A 192 10.81 3.33 32.50
C ASN A 192 12.01 2.41 32.26
N ILE A 193 12.22 1.95 31.02
CA ILE A 193 13.34 1.07 30.64
C ILE A 193 14.53 1.92 30.17
N ILE A 194 14.28 3.12 29.63
CA ILE A 194 15.27 4.13 29.22
C ILE A 194 14.86 5.51 29.73
#